data_5bcd0492aea587ccf7ef4a676c1c5e80
#
_entry.id   5bcd0492aea587ccf7ef4a676c1c5e80
#
_cell.length_a   1.000
_cell.length_b   1.000
_cell.length_c   1.000
_cell.angle_alpha   90.00
_cell.angle_beta   90.00
_cell.angle_gamma   90.00
#
_symmetry.space_group_name_H-M   'P 1'
#
loop_
_entity.id
_entity.type
_entity.pdbx_description
1 polymer ?
#
loop_
_entity_poly.entity_id
_entity_poly.type
_entity_poly.pdbx_seq_one_letter_code
_entity_poly.pdbx_strand_id
1 'polypeptide(L)' 'NWEPANNKAEFTTGERVFHQKFGMGNILTIDGDKLLIAFDKAGHKKVVSGFVSKP' A
#
# COMPACT_ATOMS: atom_id res chain seq x y z
N ASN A 1 -4.27 15.28 17.85
CA ASN A 1 -4.21 15.19 17.28
C ASN A 1 -4.26 15.05 16.80
N TRP A 2 -4.28 14.93 16.75
CA TRP A 2 -4.29 14.77 15.99
C TRP A 2 -4.14 14.40 15.22
N GLU A 3 -4.10 14.15 14.97
CA GLU A 3 -3.91 13.75 14.02
C GLU A 3 -4.00 13.32 13.31
N PRO A 4 -4.04 13.25 13.22
CA PRO A 4 -4.05 12.84 12.26
C PRO A 4 -3.99 12.31 11.82
N ALA A 5 -3.86 12.19 11.69
CA ALA A 5 -3.72 11.60 10.93
C ALA A 5 -3.51 11.07 10.73
N ASN A 6 -3.39 11.03 10.79
CA ASN A 6 -3.07 10.47 10.35
C ASN A 6 -3.13 9.74 10.10
N ASN A 7 -3.56 9.69 10.20
CA ASN A 7 -3.59 8.83 9.82
C ASN A 7 -3.33 8.25 8.96
N LYS A 8 -3.30 8.82 9.07
CA LYS A 8 -3.01 8.25 7.85
C LYS A 8 -2.65 6.79 7.97
N ALA A 9 -2.98 6.06 6.96
CA ALA A 9 -2.83 4.64 7.04
C ALA A 9 -1.37 4.29 7.24
N GLU A 10 -1.11 3.39 8.14
CA GLU A 10 0.21 2.87 8.36
C GLU A 10 0.25 1.47 7.79
N PHE A 11 1.23 1.24 6.93
CA PHE A 11 1.36 -0.03 6.24
C PHE A 11 2.56 -0.78 6.75
N THR A 12 2.49 -2.10 6.68
CA THR A 12 3.54 -2.99 7.14
C THR A 12 3.88 -3.95 6.02
N THR A 13 5.16 -4.31 5.91
CA THR A 13 5.56 -5.32 4.92
C THR A 13 4.80 -6.61 5.18
N GLY A 14 4.40 -7.27 4.11
CA GLY A 14 3.61 -8.49 4.19
C GLY A 14 2.13 -8.27 4.26
N GLU A 15 1.70 -7.03 4.43
CA GLU A 15 0.29 -6.70 4.58
C GLU A 15 -0.41 -6.75 3.22
N ARG A 16 -1.67 -7.18 3.22
CA ARG A 16 -2.49 -7.17 2.02
C ARG A 16 -3.11 -5.79 1.86
N VAL A 17 -3.11 -5.29 0.64
CA VAL A 17 -3.70 -3.99 0.32
C VAL A 17 -4.45 -4.09 -1.00
N PHE A 18 -5.29 -3.10 -1.25
CA PHE A 18 -6.06 -3.01 -2.48
C PHE A 18 -5.70 -1.74 -3.21
N HIS A 19 -5.45 -1.86 -4.51
CA HIS A 19 -5.23 -0.73 -5.41
C HIS A 19 -6.34 -0.73 -6.44
N GLN A 20 -6.92 0.44 -6.67
CA GLN A 20 -8.09 0.52 -7.53
C GLN A 20 -7.81 0.05 -8.95
N LYS A 21 -6.60 0.26 -9.43
CA LYS A 21 -6.23 -0.12 -10.78
C LYS A 21 -5.63 -1.51 -10.86
N PHE A 22 -4.84 -1.90 -9.86
CA PHE A 22 -4.07 -3.14 -9.92
C PHE A 22 -4.65 -4.26 -9.07
N GLY A 23 -5.63 -3.96 -8.23
CA GLY A 23 -6.26 -4.99 -7.41
C GLY A 23 -5.53 -5.26 -6.12
N MET A 24 -5.66 -6.49 -5.65
CA MET A 24 -5.06 -6.89 -4.38
C MET A 24 -3.59 -7.23 -4.54
N GLY A 25 -2.82 -6.97 -3.50
CA GLY A 25 -1.42 -7.33 -3.50
C GLY A 25 -0.86 -7.36 -2.10
N ASN A 26 0.40 -7.78 -2.01
CA ASN A 26 1.16 -7.82 -0.77
C ASN A 26 2.24 -6.77 -0.81
N ILE A 27 2.41 -6.06 0.29
CA ILE A 27 3.49 -5.09 0.41
C ILE A 27 4.80 -5.84 0.62
N LEU A 28 5.77 -5.58 -0.24
CA LEU A 28 7.09 -6.18 -0.12
C LEU A 28 8.06 -5.25 0.58
N THR A 29 8.03 -3.97 0.23
CA THR A 29 8.99 -3.00 0.75
C THR A 29 8.29 -1.66 0.90
N ILE A 30 8.67 -0.92 1.92
CA ILE A 30 8.14 0.41 2.18
C ILE A 30 9.30 1.39 2.18
N ASP A 31 9.17 2.46 1.40
CA ASP A 31 10.18 3.50 1.32
C ASP A 31 9.47 4.84 1.39
N GLY A 32 9.33 5.36 2.60
CA GLY A 32 8.60 6.60 2.79
C GLY A 32 7.15 6.42 2.38
N ASP A 33 6.71 7.19 1.40
CA ASP A 33 5.35 7.09 0.88
C ASP A 33 5.23 6.17 -0.31
N LYS A 34 6.30 5.44 -0.66
CA LYS A 34 6.28 4.54 -1.80
C LYS A 34 6.25 3.10 -1.30
N LEU A 35 5.44 2.30 -1.96
CA LEU A 35 5.28 0.89 -1.60
C LEU A 35 5.60 0.03 -2.80
N LEU A 36 6.48 -0.94 -2.61
CA LEU A 36 6.68 -1.97 -3.62
C LEU A 36 5.72 -3.10 -3.29
N ILE A 37 4.84 -3.41 -4.21
CA ILE A 37 3.76 -4.34 -3.97
C ILE A 37 3.78 -5.43 -5.02
N ALA A 38 3.65 -6.67 -4.56
CA ALA A 38 3.45 -7.80 -5.46
C ALA A 38 1.95 -7.98 -5.61
N PHE A 39 1.41 -7.44 -6.69
CA PHE A 39 -0.01 -7.57 -6.96
C PHE A 39 -0.30 -8.96 -7.48
N ASP A 40 -1.43 -9.50 -7.07
CA ASP A 40 -1.78 -10.88 -7.41
C ASP A 40 -1.84 -11.08 -8.92
N LYS A 41 -2.32 -10.08 -9.65
CA LYS A 41 -2.51 -10.22 -11.10
C LYS A 41 -1.63 -9.28 -11.89
N ALA A 42 -1.26 -8.14 -11.34
CA ALA A 42 -0.52 -7.13 -12.08
C ALA A 42 1.00 -7.25 -11.91
N GLY A 43 1.45 -8.13 -11.02
CA GLY A 43 2.88 -8.29 -10.78
C GLY A 43 3.41 -7.21 -9.84
N HIS A 44 4.72 -7.03 -9.86
CA HIS A 44 5.38 -6.10 -8.96
C HIS A 44 5.25 -4.69 -9.49
N LYS A 45 4.76 -3.79 -8.64
CA LYS A 45 4.61 -2.38 -8.99
C LYS A 45 4.99 -1.53 -7.79
N LYS A 46 5.57 -0.38 -8.06
CA LYS A 46 5.84 0.60 -7.01
C LYS A 46 4.77 1.68 -7.10
N VAL A 47 4.07 1.90 -6.01
CA VAL A 47 2.95 2.84 -5.97
C VAL A 47 3.09 3.74 -4.76
N VAL A 48 2.41 4.88 -4.82
CA VAL A 48 2.34 5.80 -3.69
C VAL A 48 1.27 5.28 -2.72
N SER A 49 1.58 5.33 -1.44
CA SER A 49 0.72 4.74 -0.41
C SER A 49 -0.69 5.33 -0.43
N GLY A 50 -0.83 6.58 -0.87
CA GLY A 50 -2.14 7.21 -0.93
C GLY A 50 -3.11 6.58 -1.92
N PHE A 51 -2.62 5.71 -2.80
CA PHE A 51 -3.47 5.07 -3.80
C PHE A 51 -3.89 3.66 -3.41
N VAL A 52 -3.52 3.19 -2.24
CA VAL A 52 -3.92 1.87 -1.77
C VAL A 52 -4.68 2.00 -0.47
N SER A 53 -5.47 1.00 -0.19
CA SER A 53 -6.25 0.95 1.03
C SER A 53 -6.17 -0.45 1.62
N LYS A 54 -6.51 -0.54 2.89
CA LYS A 54 -6.63 -1.84 3.54
C LYS A 54 -7.97 -2.43 3.17
N PRO A 55 -7.96 -3.70 2.78
CA PRO A 55 -9.21 -4.35 2.39
C PRO A 55 -10.17 -4.52 3.54
#